data_f59513acf30e522ba325fa5f51e33183
#
_entry.id   f59513acf30e522ba325fa5f51e33183
#
_cell.length_a   1.000
_cell.length_b   1.000
_cell.length_c   1.000
_cell.angle_alpha   90.00
_cell.angle_beta   90.00
_cell.angle_gamma   90.00
#
_symmetry.space_group_name_H-M   'P 1'
#
loop_
_entity.id
_entity.type
_entity.pdbx_description
1 polymer ?
#
loop_
_entity_poly.entity_id
_entity_poly.type
_entity_poly.pdbx_seq_one_letter_code
_entity_poly.pdbx_strand_id
1 'polypeptide(L)'
;MSCGGSARKRRWWLITWSKHHGSFRKIPVPNPVQYSYTWIGLGTSEGVSAIAEPELPATFTFAEAEGRGLSRRRLQRLQDVGAVERIGRGLYRRTDEEPADHDLIEIAAKAHQPTLCLLSALARHELTDVIPPVHDVAIPRGAWQPAVSAPVQWHKFAPATFDVGRTGIRLDDTYAIGLYDAPRTIVDTFRLRHAVGPDIANEALRRWLRHGGKPADLMRLTKIFPAAKPALLHTLQVLL
;
A
#
# COMPACT_ATOMS: atom_id res chain seq x y z
N MET A 1 -9.13 -34.74 -36.21
CA MET A 1 -8.74 -35.15 -34.85
C MET A 1 -8.90 -33.91 -33.96
N SER A 2 -9.94 -33.94 -33.16
CA SER A 2 -10.40 -32.80 -32.32
C SER A 2 -9.87 -33.00 -30.91
N CYS A 3 -9.18 -32.01 -30.35
CA CYS A 3 -8.83 -31.97 -28.92
C CYS A 3 -9.58 -30.84 -28.26
N GLY A 4 -10.68 -31.19 -27.60
CA GLY A 4 -11.43 -30.28 -26.73
C GLY A 4 -10.73 -30.10 -25.38
N GLY A 5 -10.31 -28.89 -25.07
CA GLY A 5 -9.80 -28.50 -23.76
C GLY A 5 -10.94 -28.08 -22.83
N SER A 6 -11.22 -28.90 -21.82
CA SER A 6 -12.21 -28.63 -20.77
C SER A 6 -11.68 -27.59 -19.80
N ALA A 7 -12.26 -26.38 -19.82
CA ALA A 7 -12.03 -25.34 -18.80
C ALA A 7 -12.71 -25.74 -17.49
N ARG A 8 -11.96 -26.10 -16.49
CA ARG A 8 -12.46 -26.34 -15.13
C ARG A 8 -12.88 -25.01 -14.50
N LYS A 9 -14.20 -24.81 -14.33
CA LYS A 9 -14.78 -23.70 -13.57
C LYS A 9 -14.36 -23.82 -12.09
N ARG A 10 -13.59 -22.88 -11.58
CA ARG A 10 -13.26 -22.78 -10.14
C ARG A 10 -14.53 -22.37 -9.40
N ARG A 11 -15.01 -23.21 -8.50
CA ARG A 11 -16.11 -22.89 -7.59
C ARG A 11 -15.52 -22.21 -6.36
N TRP A 12 -16.00 -21.02 -6.05
CA TRP A 12 -15.69 -20.30 -4.82
C TRP A 12 -16.67 -20.71 -3.73
N TRP A 13 -16.16 -20.91 -2.51
CA TRP A 13 -16.97 -21.29 -1.35
C TRP A 13 -16.72 -20.29 -0.24
N LEU A 14 -17.79 -19.75 0.36
CA LEU A 14 -17.76 -19.02 1.63
C LEU A 14 -17.97 -20.00 2.77
N ILE A 15 -17.07 -19.97 3.76
CA ILE A 15 -17.20 -20.75 5.00
C ILE A 15 -17.74 -19.80 6.06
N THR A 16 -18.99 -20.05 6.52
CA THR A 16 -19.60 -19.31 7.63
C THR A 16 -19.71 -20.18 8.87
N TRP A 17 -19.39 -19.59 10.03
CA TRP A 17 -19.55 -20.24 11.32
C TRP A 17 -20.96 -19.97 11.87
N SER A 18 -21.73 -21.01 12.17
CA SER A 18 -23.03 -20.88 12.82
C SER A 18 -22.88 -21.11 14.34
N LYS A 19 -23.21 -20.08 15.12
CA LYS A 19 -23.14 -20.10 16.58
C LYS A 19 -24.11 -21.10 17.25
N HIS A 20 -25.10 -21.61 16.54
CA HIS A 20 -26.17 -22.46 17.14
C HIS A 20 -25.97 -23.99 16.98
N HIS A 21 -25.04 -24.46 16.15
CA HIS A 21 -24.88 -25.89 15.92
C HIS A 21 -23.45 -26.39 15.83
N GLY A 22 -22.42 -25.59 16.12
CA GLY A 22 -21.02 -26.02 16.19
C GLY A 22 -20.45 -26.70 14.94
N SER A 23 -21.00 -26.42 13.76
CA SER A 23 -20.56 -27.03 12.50
C SER A 23 -20.37 -26.02 11.38
N PHE A 24 -19.36 -26.29 10.53
CA PHE A 24 -19.11 -25.51 9.31
C PHE A 24 -20.04 -25.97 8.20
N ARG A 25 -20.82 -25.09 7.63
CA ARG A 25 -21.56 -25.32 6.39
C ARG A 25 -20.91 -24.58 5.23
N LYS A 26 -20.68 -25.30 4.13
CA LYS A 26 -20.30 -24.71 2.86
C LYS A 26 -21.56 -24.24 2.14
N ILE A 27 -21.66 -22.93 1.94
CA ILE A 27 -22.74 -22.32 1.16
C ILE A 27 -22.17 -21.99 -0.21
N PRO A 28 -22.80 -22.45 -1.31
CA PRO A 28 -22.39 -22.05 -2.65
C PRO A 28 -22.66 -20.56 -2.84
N VAL A 29 -21.61 -19.80 -3.21
CA VAL A 29 -21.76 -18.40 -3.60
C VAL A 29 -22.42 -18.39 -4.99
N PRO A 30 -23.59 -17.75 -5.17
CA PRO A 30 -24.14 -17.56 -6.49
C PRO A 30 -23.15 -16.70 -7.30
N ASN A 31 -22.94 -17.09 -8.56
CA ASN A 31 -22.14 -16.34 -9.52
C ASN A 31 -22.55 -14.86 -9.44
N PRO A 32 -21.59 -13.90 -9.48
CA PRO A 32 -21.95 -12.51 -9.63
C PRO A 32 -22.70 -12.36 -10.94
N VAL A 33 -24.02 -12.21 -10.82
CA VAL A 33 -24.90 -11.96 -11.93
C VAL A 33 -24.50 -10.60 -12.50
N GLN A 34 -24.12 -10.59 -13.76
CA GLN A 34 -24.04 -9.36 -14.54
C GLN A 34 -25.38 -8.64 -14.41
N TYR A 35 -25.43 -7.59 -13.62
CA TYR A 35 -26.54 -6.65 -13.65
C TYR A 35 -26.38 -5.80 -14.92
N SER A 36 -26.92 -6.30 -16.01
CA SER A 36 -27.28 -5.43 -17.14
C SER A 36 -28.45 -4.58 -16.66
N TYR A 37 -28.17 -3.31 -16.37
CA TYR A 37 -29.25 -2.33 -16.13
C TYR A 37 -30.01 -2.12 -17.42
N THR A 38 -31.14 -2.84 -17.58
CA THR A 38 -32.13 -2.55 -18.58
C THR A 38 -32.90 -1.32 -18.10
N TRP A 39 -32.60 -0.17 -18.66
CA TRP A 39 -33.40 1.05 -18.51
C TRP A 39 -34.77 0.83 -19.11
N ILE A 40 -35.81 0.67 -18.28
CA ILE A 40 -37.19 0.80 -18.70
C ILE A 40 -37.46 2.28 -18.90
N GLY A 41 -37.53 2.68 -20.16
CA GLY A 41 -37.82 4.06 -20.53
C GLY A 41 -39.27 4.43 -20.20
N LEU A 42 -39.42 5.47 -19.41
CA LEU A 42 -40.65 6.28 -19.38
C LEU A 42 -40.22 7.77 -19.36
N GLY A 43 -40.61 8.46 -20.44
CA GLY A 43 -40.66 9.91 -20.46
C GLY A 43 -39.60 10.59 -21.31
N THR A 44 -39.97 10.93 -22.52
CA THR A 44 -39.34 11.95 -23.36
C THR A 44 -39.26 13.28 -22.61
N SER A 45 -38.05 13.73 -22.29
CA SER A 45 -37.74 15.15 -22.10
C SER A 45 -36.49 15.46 -22.91
N GLU A 46 -36.65 16.25 -23.92
CA GLU A 46 -35.62 16.82 -24.78
C GLU A 46 -34.60 17.59 -23.93
N GLY A 47 -33.32 17.42 -24.26
CA GLY A 47 -32.33 18.47 -24.01
C GLY A 47 -31.53 18.38 -22.72
N VAL A 48 -31.10 17.21 -22.25
CA VAL A 48 -29.92 17.14 -21.41
C VAL A 48 -28.77 16.55 -22.24
N SER A 49 -27.98 17.44 -22.81
CA SER A 49 -26.68 17.09 -23.36
C SER A 49 -25.97 16.21 -22.35
N ALA A 50 -25.78 14.93 -22.68
CA ALA A 50 -24.91 14.03 -21.93
C ALA A 50 -23.49 14.60 -22.02
N ILE A 51 -23.15 15.54 -21.13
CA ILE A 51 -21.77 15.95 -20.92
C ILE A 51 -21.11 14.67 -20.43
N ALA A 52 -20.28 14.08 -21.29
CA ALA A 52 -19.45 12.93 -20.94
C ALA A 52 -18.84 13.17 -19.58
N GLU A 53 -18.98 12.21 -18.66
CA GLU A 53 -18.34 12.36 -17.36
C GLU A 53 -16.85 12.47 -17.58
N PRO A 54 -16.17 13.49 -16.98
CA PRO A 54 -14.75 13.62 -17.15
C PRO A 54 -14.09 12.33 -16.66
N GLU A 55 -13.19 11.78 -17.47
CA GLU A 55 -12.41 10.60 -17.11
C GLU A 55 -11.49 10.96 -15.94
N LEU A 56 -11.92 10.57 -14.74
CA LEU A 56 -11.19 10.84 -13.51
C LEU A 56 -10.20 9.71 -13.24
N PRO A 57 -8.98 10.01 -12.74
CA PRO A 57 -8.06 9.00 -12.25
C PRO A 57 -8.67 8.18 -11.10
N ALA A 58 -8.08 7.04 -10.78
CA ALA A 58 -8.49 6.23 -9.63
C ALA A 58 -8.52 7.05 -8.34
N THR A 59 -7.47 7.83 -8.12
CA THR A 59 -7.38 8.80 -7.02
C THR A 59 -7.01 10.17 -7.56
N PHE A 60 -7.63 11.22 -7.05
CA PHE A 60 -7.46 12.59 -7.53
C PHE A 60 -7.68 13.64 -6.44
N THR A 61 -7.08 14.79 -6.62
CA THR A 61 -7.36 16.00 -5.82
C THR A 61 -8.54 16.79 -6.40
N PHE A 62 -9.12 17.68 -5.58
CA PHE A 62 -10.18 18.57 -6.10
C PHE A 62 -9.66 19.46 -7.25
N ALA A 63 -8.42 19.94 -7.19
CA ALA A 63 -7.83 20.76 -8.24
C ALA A 63 -7.69 20.00 -9.56
N GLU A 64 -7.29 18.72 -9.54
CA GLU A 64 -7.24 17.87 -10.73
C GLU A 64 -8.62 17.60 -11.31
N ALA A 65 -9.62 17.37 -10.46
CA ALA A 65 -11.00 17.19 -10.88
C ALA A 65 -11.56 18.49 -11.52
N GLU A 66 -11.30 19.65 -10.91
CA GLU A 66 -11.69 20.96 -11.41
C GLU A 66 -11.04 21.27 -12.76
N GLY A 67 -9.73 20.98 -12.91
CA GLY A 67 -9.02 21.09 -14.18
C GLY A 67 -9.59 20.21 -15.32
N ARG A 68 -10.32 19.14 -14.97
CA ARG A 68 -11.06 18.29 -15.91
C ARG A 68 -12.54 18.68 -16.06
N GLY A 69 -12.96 19.82 -15.51
CA GLY A 69 -14.31 20.34 -15.63
C GLY A 69 -15.31 19.81 -14.58
N LEU A 70 -14.85 19.13 -13.54
CA LEU A 70 -15.72 18.66 -12.44
C LEU A 70 -15.93 19.79 -11.42
N SER A 71 -17.12 20.36 -11.39
CA SER A 71 -17.47 21.37 -10.38
C SER A 71 -17.62 20.75 -8.99
N ARG A 72 -17.40 21.56 -7.92
CA ARG A 72 -17.59 21.14 -6.52
C ARG A 72 -18.98 20.55 -6.25
N ARG A 73 -20.03 21.13 -6.87
CA ARG A 73 -21.41 20.62 -6.72
C ARG A 73 -21.57 19.23 -7.37
N ARG A 74 -20.89 18.97 -8.49
CA ARG A 74 -20.92 17.67 -9.17
C ARG A 74 -20.11 16.64 -8.37
N LEU A 75 -18.94 17.01 -7.85
CA LEU A 75 -18.17 16.16 -6.96
C LEU A 75 -18.97 15.74 -5.72
N GLN A 76 -19.69 16.70 -5.11
CA GLN A 76 -20.54 16.38 -3.97
C GLN A 76 -21.63 15.36 -4.33
N ARG A 77 -22.27 15.50 -5.48
CA ARG A 77 -23.26 14.48 -5.95
C ARG A 77 -22.64 13.11 -6.14
N LEU A 78 -21.41 13.03 -6.70
CA LEU A 78 -20.69 11.75 -6.84
C LEU A 78 -20.40 11.11 -5.50
N GLN A 79 -20.11 11.91 -4.47
CA GLN A 79 -19.96 11.42 -3.10
C GLN A 79 -21.31 10.97 -2.51
N ASP A 80 -22.37 11.73 -2.71
CA ASP A 80 -23.72 11.40 -2.19
C ASP A 80 -24.26 10.09 -2.76
N VAL A 81 -23.95 9.77 -4.01
CA VAL A 81 -24.32 8.49 -4.64
C VAL A 81 -23.29 7.37 -4.43
N GLY A 82 -22.20 7.66 -3.71
CA GLY A 82 -21.16 6.69 -3.40
C GLY A 82 -20.25 6.29 -4.57
N ALA A 83 -20.26 7.04 -5.68
CA ALA A 83 -19.36 6.80 -6.81
C ALA A 83 -17.92 7.28 -6.55
N VAL A 84 -17.76 8.21 -5.60
CA VAL A 84 -16.47 8.75 -5.16
C VAL A 84 -16.48 8.84 -3.63
N GLU A 85 -15.41 8.42 -3.00
CA GLU A 85 -15.19 8.57 -1.58
C GLU A 85 -14.06 9.59 -1.28
N ARG A 86 -14.12 10.21 -0.12
CA ARG A 86 -13.06 11.09 0.36
C ARG A 86 -12.12 10.30 1.25
N ILE A 87 -10.89 10.06 0.80
CA ILE A 87 -9.88 9.27 1.52
C ILE A 87 -8.92 10.14 2.37
N GLY A 88 -8.97 11.46 2.19
CA GLY A 88 -8.14 12.39 2.96
C GLY A 88 -8.59 13.84 2.73
N ARG A 89 -7.90 14.81 3.36
CA ARG A 89 -8.20 16.23 3.15
C ARG A 89 -7.87 16.65 1.72
N GLY A 90 -8.91 16.91 0.93
CA GLY A 90 -8.81 17.31 -0.47
C GLY A 90 -8.41 16.19 -1.43
N LEU A 91 -8.45 14.94 -0.96
CA LEU A 91 -8.12 13.76 -1.74
C LEU A 91 -9.33 12.86 -1.85
N TYR A 92 -9.64 12.44 -3.06
CA TYR A 92 -10.83 11.66 -3.41
C TYR A 92 -10.44 10.44 -4.22
N ARG A 93 -11.23 9.38 -4.12
CA ARG A 93 -11.02 8.13 -4.83
C ARG A 93 -12.32 7.62 -5.43
N ARG A 94 -12.25 7.03 -6.62
CA ARG A 94 -13.38 6.32 -7.23
C ARG A 94 -13.61 5.00 -6.51
N THR A 95 -14.89 4.65 -6.29
CA THR A 95 -15.26 3.42 -5.56
C THR A 95 -15.34 2.17 -6.45
N ASP A 96 -15.32 2.35 -7.77
CA ASP A 96 -15.28 1.25 -8.76
C ASP A 96 -13.86 0.71 -9.00
N GLU A 97 -12.85 1.32 -8.41
CA GLU A 97 -11.45 0.90 -8.51
C GLU A 97 -11.11 -0.21 -7.50
N GLU A 98 -10.06 -0.99 -7.79
CA GLU A 98 -9.59 -2.04 -6.87
C GLU A 98 -9.26 -1.49 -5.48
N PRO A 99 -9.54 -2.26 -4.40
CA PRO A 99 -9.20 -1.83 -3.04
C PRO A 99 -7.73 -1.47 -2.92
N ALA A 100 -7.43 -0.30 -2.34
CA ALA A 100 -6.08 0.18 -2.13
C ALA A 100 -5.89 0.69 -0.70
N ASP A 101 -4.64 0.81 -0.28
CA ASP A 101 -4.27 1.31 1.04
C ASP A 101 -4.40 2.85 1.04
N HIS A 102 -5.53 3.35 1.55
CA HIS A 102 -5.85 4.77 1.56
C HIS A 102 -4.85 5.60 2.37
N ASP A 103 -4.30 5.04 3.45
CA ASP A 103 -3.31 5.70 4.28
C ASP A 103 -2.02 5.94 3.49
N LEU A 104 -1.54 4.91 2.79
CA LEU A 104 -0.34 5.03 1.94
C LEU A 104 -0.57 5.95 0.75
N ILE A 105 -1.77 5.96 0.16
CA ILE A 105 -2.12 6.90 -0.91
C ILE A 105 -2.09 8.35 -0.39
N GLU A 106 -2.68 8.63 0.78
CA GLU A 106 -2.65 9.97 1.37
C GLU A 106 -1.21 10.43 1.63
N ILE A 107 -0.38 9.54 2.16
CA ILE A 107 1.05 9.80 2.40
C ILE A 107 1.78 10.10 1.09
N ALA A 108 1.55 9.27 0.06
CA ALA A 108 2.19 9.42 -1.26
C ALA A 108 1.77 10.72 -1.97
N ALA A 109 0.49 11.12 -1.84
CA ALA A 109 -0.03 12.33 -2.46
C ALA A 109 0.52 13.62 -1.82
N LYS A 110 0.89 13.58 -0.53
CA LYS A 110 1.23 14.80 0.23
C LYS A 110 2.71 14.96 0.53
N ALA A 111 3.45 13.87 0.65
CA ALA A 111 4.85 13.93 1.05
C ALA A 111 5.79 13.93 -0.17
N HIS A 112 6.95 14.56 0.01
CA HIS A 112 8.02 14.51 -0.98
C HIS A 112 8.85 13.23 -0.81
N GLN A 113 8.87 12.39 -1.84
CA GLN A 113 9.59 11.10 -1.88
C GLN A 113 9.34 10.20 -0.66
N PRO A 114 8.09 10.00 -0.22
CA PRO A 114 7.83 9.15 0.94
C PRO A 114 8.31 7.73 0.67
N THR A 115 8.92 7.11 1.67
CA THR A 115 9.51 5.78 1.52
C THR A 115 9.25 4.95 2.76
N LEU A 116 8.61 3.79 2.63
CA LEU A 116 8.43 2.85 3.73
C LEU A 116 9.79 2.38 4.23
N CYS A 117 9.97 2.42 5.56
CA CYS A 117 11.21 2.08 6.22
C CYS A 117 10.97 1.27 7.51
N LEU A 118 12.01 0.87 8.19
CA LEU A 118 12.00 0.21 9.49
C LEU A 118 10.92 -0.87 9.60
N LEU A 119 10.04 -0.82 10.61
CA LEU A 119 9.06 -1.87 10.88
C LEU A 119 8.06 -2.05 9.73
N SER A 120 7.61 -0.96 9.11
CA SER A 120 6.70 -1.04 7.94
C SER A 120 7.34 -1.70 6.73
N ALA A 121 8.63 -1.44 6.49
CA ALA A 121 9.37 -2.12 5.41
C ALA A 121 9.68 -3.58 5.78
N LEU A 122 10.02 -3.89 7.03
CA LEU A 122 10.19 -5.27 7.49
C LEU A 122 8.91 -6.10 7.28
N ALA A 123 7.75 -5.54 7.64
CA ALA A 123 6.46 -6.20 7.44
C ALA A 123 6.18 -6.46 5.94
N ARG A 124 6.47 -5.49 5.06
CA ARG A 124 6.32 -5.64 3.60
C ARG A 124 7.26 -6.68 2.99
N HIS A 125 8.41 -6.92 3.60
CA HIS A 125 9.36 -7.98 3.20
C HIS A 125 9.15 -9.30 3.93
N GLU A 126 8.09 -9.43 4.76
CA GLU A 126 7.79 -10.64 5.56
C GLU A 126 8.93 -11.02 6.53
N LEU A 127 9.70 -10.00 6.97
CA LEU A 127 10.83 -10.18 7.89
C LEU A 127 10.45 -10.02 9.37
N THR A 128 9.17 -9.80 9.66
CA THR A 128 8.60 -9.72 11.01
C THR A 128 7.15 -10.14 11.00
N ASP A 129 6.65 -10.69 12.13
CA ASP A 129 5.21 -10.93 12.34
C ASP A 129 4.55 -9.75 13.07
N VAL A 130 5.32 -8.76 13.48
CA VAL A 130 4.80 -7.58 14.16
C VAL A 130 4.04 -6.73 13.15
N ILE A 131 2.77 -6.50 13.41
CA ILE A 131 1.95 -5.58 12.64
C ILE A 131 2.31 -4.15 13.07
N PRO A 132 2.82 -3.30 12.17
CA PRO A 132 3.15 -1.92 12.52
C PRO A 132 1.89 -1.15 12.98
N PRO A 133 1.89 -0.54 14.18
CA PRO A 133 0.74 0.25 14.66
C PRO A 133 0.60 1.58 13.90
N VAL A 134 1.65 2.04 13.27
CA VAL A 134 1.72 3.23 12.42
C VAL A 134 2.63 2.95 11.23
N HIS A 135 2.48 3.72 10.16
CA HIS A 135 3.39 3.62 9.01
C HIS A 135 4.72 4.32 9.32
N ASP A 136 5.81 3.57 9.34
CA ASP A 136 7.17 4.12 9.38
C ASP A 136 7.55 4.62 7.99
N VAL A 137 7.61 5.94 7.81
CA VAL A 137 7.87 6.58 6.53
C VAL A 137 9.08 7.49 6.60
N ALA A 138 10.09 7.22 5.77
CA ALA A 138 11.23 8.09 5.58
C ALA A 138 10.93 9.18 4.55
N ILE A 139 11.40 10.40 4.86
CA ILE A 139 11.50 11.52 3.93
C ILE A 139 12.92 12.09 3.96
N PRO A 140 13.41 12.74 2.89
CA PRO A 140 14.70 13.41 2.90
C PRO A 140 14.77 14.45 4.02
N ARG A 141 15.91 14.53 4.71
CA ARG A 141 16.15 15.59 5.69
C ARG A 141 16.12 16.96 4.98
N GLY A 142 15.32 17.88 5.52
CA GLY A 142 15.05 19.18 4.90
C GLY A 142 13.73 19.20 4.13
N ALA A 143 13.16 18.06 3.78
CA ALA A 143 11.83 18.02 3.20
C ALA A 143 10.75 18.40 4.22
N TRP A 144 9.70 19.04 3.72
CA TRP A 144 8.50 19.36 4.52
C TRP A 144 7.81 18.07 4.97
N GLN A 145 7.41 18.04 6.24
CA GLN A 145 6.61 16.96 6.81
C GLN A 145 5.13 17.35 6.73
N PRO A 146 4.34 16.74 5.85
CA PRO A 146 2.94 17.11 5.68
C PRO A 146 2.09 16.61 6.84
N ALA A 147 0.98 17.31 7.10
CA ALA A 147 -0.08 16.83 7.95
C ALA A 147 -0.94 15.83 7.15
N VAL A 148 -1.04 14.61 7.64
CA VAL A 148 -1.85 13.53 7.09
C VAL A 148 -2.81 13.02 8.16
N SER A 149 -3.91 12.39 7.75
CA SER A 149 -4.86 11.72 8.66
C SER A 149 -4.37 10.30 9.00
N ALA A 150 -3.60 9.71 8.11
CA ALA A 150 -2.97 8.40 8.26
C ALA A 150 -2.09 8.34 9.52
N PRO A 151 -2.11 7.23 10.27
CA PRO A 151 -1.20 7.02 11.39
C PRO A 151 0.23 6.83 10.88
N VAL A 152 1.08 7.86 10.99
CA VAL A 152 2.45 7.85 10.43
C VAL A 152 3.50 8.32 11.42
N GLN A 153 4.61 7.59 11.48
CA GLN A 153 5.85 8.00 12.12
C GLN A 153 6.85 8.45 11.05
N TRP A 154 7.17 9.74 11.03
CA TRP A 154 8.11 10.30 10.07
C TRP A 154 9.56 10.13 10.50
N HIS A 155 10.40 9.65 9.58
CA HIS A 155 11.85 9.51 9.75
C HIS A 155 12.59 10.40 8.75
N LYS A 156 13.53 11.22 9.22
CA LYS A 156 14.30 12.13 8.36
C LYS A 156 15.68 11.54 8.06
N PHE A 157 15.86 11.01 6.85
CA PHE A 157 17.10 10.39 6.41
C PHE A 157 17.98 11.37 5.61
N ALA A 158 19.28 11.13 5.61
CA ALA A 158 20.23 12.00 4.92
C ALA A 158 20.03 11.94 3.39
N PRO A 159 19.93 13.08 2.68
CA PRO A 159 19.71 13.09 1.24
C PRO A 159 20.77 12.32 0.44
N ALA A 160 22.04 12.42 0.83
CA ALA A 160 23.14 11.73 0.15
C ALA A 160 23.03 10.19 0.12
N THR A 161 22.25 9.60 1.04
CA THR A 161 22.08 8.15 1.13
C THR A 161 20.60 7.73 1.05
N PHE A 162 19.72 8.67 0.72
CA PHE A 162 18.28 8.44 0.73
C PHE A 162 17.86 7.39 -0.31
N ASP A 163 18.41 7.47 -1.51
CA ASP A 163 18.03 6.58 -2.61
C ASP A 163 18.76 5.22 -2.60
N VAL A 164 19.71 5.02 -1.68
CA VAL A 164 20.42 3.72 -1.56
C VAL A 164 19.45 2.63 -1.11
N GLY A 165 19.25 1.60 -1.95
CA GLY A 165 18.33 0.50 -1.69
C GLY A 165 16.84 0.90 -1.75
N ARG A 166 16.52 2.07 -2.36
CA ARG A 166 15.15 2.53 -2.54
C ARG A 166 14.54 1.95 -3.82
N THR A 167 13.38 1.33 -3.70
CA THR A 167 12.55 0.86 -4.81
C THR A 167 11.20 1.56 -4.77
N GLY A 168 10.29 1.27 -5.72
CA GLY A 168 8.94 1.81 -5.74
C GLY A 168 7.88 0.72 -5.61
N ILE A 169 6.81 1.01 -4.88
CA ILE A 169 5.58 0.22 -4.86
C ILE A 169 4.49 1.06 -5.50
N ARG A 170 3.81 0.52 -6.49
CA ARG A 170 2.61 1.11 -7.05
C ARG A 170 1.44 0.87 -6.09
N LEU A 171 0.70 1.92 -5.76
CA LEU A 171 -0.46 1.87 -4.87
C LEU A 171 -1.76 1.83 -5.68
N ASP A 172 -1.82 2.66 -6.72
CA ASP A 172 -2.87 2.69 -7.72
C ASP A 172 -2.31 3.21 -9.06
N ASP A 173 -3.18 3.60 -9.99
CA ASP A 173 -2.77 4.13 -11.29
C ASP A 173 -2.13 5.53 -11.22
N THR A 174 -2.35 6.24 -10.12
CA THR A 174 -1.89 7.63 -9.93
C THR A 174 -0.69 7.71 -8.99
N TYR A 175 -0.69 6.92 -7.91
CA TYR A 175 0.27 7.05 -6.83
C TYR A 175 1.17 5.84 -6.65
N ALA A 176 2.41 6.12 -6.30
CA ALA A 176 3.41 5.14 -5.88
C ALA A 176 4.14 5.66 -4.65
N ILE A 177 4.61 4.75 -3.80
CA ILE A 177 5.40 5.06 -2.62
C ILE A 177 6.75 4.33 -2.71
N GLY A 178 7.80 4.93 -2.14
CA GLY A 178 9.09 4.25 -2.01
C GLY A 178 9.02 3.11 -1.00
N LEU A 179 9.89 2.11 -1.18
CA LEU A 179 10.16 1.05 -0.22
C LEU A 179 11.68 0.83 -0.18
N TYR A 180 12.27 0.80 0.99
CA TYR A 180 13.63 0.31 1.10
C TYR A 180 13.67 -1.20 0.95
N ASP A 181 14.64 -1.70 0.19
CA ASP A 181 14.86 -3.13 0.00
C ASP A 181 15.22 -3.84 1.33
N ALA A 182 15.12 -5.16 1.34
CA ALA A 182 15.33 -5.94 2.54
C ALA A 182 16.73 -5.75 3.16
N PRO A 183 17.85 -5.77 2.41
CA PRO A 183 19.18 -5.50 2.97
C PRO A 183 19.28 -4.11 3.58
N ARG A 184 18.79 -3.07 2.90
CA ARG A 184 18.81 -1.69 3.41
C ARG A 184 17.94 -1.57 4.68
N THR A 185 16.75 -2.16 4.68
CA THR A 185 15.83 -2.15 5.82
C THR A 185 16.47 -2.80 7.04
N ILE A 186 17.14 -3.95 6.90
CA ILE A 186 17.86 -4.60 7.98
C ILE A 186 18.97 -3.70 8.53
N VAL A 187 19.80 -3.12 7.66
CA VAL A 187 20.87 -2.21 8.08
C VAL A 187 20.33 -1.00 8.85
N ASP A 188 19.24 -0.41 8.36
CA ASP A 188 18.59 0.72 9.06
C ASP A 188 18.00 0.29 10.41
N THR A 189 17.40 -0.90 10.49
CA THR A 189 16.87 -1.43 11.76
C THR A 189 17.99 -1.68 12.78
N PHE A 190 19.14 -2.19 12.37
CA PHE A 190 20.31 -2.32 13.24
C PHE A 190 20.90 -0.97 13.66
N ARG A 191 20.94 0.01 12.76
CA ARG A 191 21.38 1.38 13.06
C ARG A 191 20.47 2.08 14.06
N LEU A 192 19.17 1.84 13.99
CA LEU A 192 18.14 2.46 14.81
C LEU A 192 17.50 1.47 15.81
N ARG A 193 18.23 0.41 16.20
CA ARG A 193 17.69 -0.68 17.03
C ARG A 193 17.15 -0.24 18.40
N HIS A 194 17.64 0.88 18.93
CA HIS A 194 17.11 1.45 20.17
C HIS A 194 15.68 2.05 19.99
N ALA A 195 15.30 2.41 18.78
CA ALA A 195 13.94 2.89 18.47
C ALA A 195 13.00 1.75 18.04
N VAL A 196 13.52 0.78 17.28
CA VAL A 196 12.70 -0.33 16.72
C VAL A 196 12.62 -1.51 17.70
N GLY A 197 13.67 -1.73 18.49
CA GLY A 197 13.85 -2.88 19.35
C GLY A 197 14.94 -3.85 18.82
N PRO A 198 15.90 -4.25 19.67
CA PRO A 198 16.98 -5.16 19.27
C PRO A 198 16.46 -6.54 18.85
N ASP A 199 15.39 -7.03 19.47
CA ASP A 199 14.81 -8.34 19.17
C ASP A 199 14.20 -8.39 17.77
N ILE A 200 13.51 -7.31 17.36
CA ILE A 200 12.97 -7.16 16.01
C ILE A 200 14.09 -7.16 14.97
N ALA A 201 15.18 -6.42 15.24
CA ALA A 201 16.34 -6.38 14.35
C ALA A 201 16.98 -7.77 14.17
N ASN A 202 17.16 -8.51 15.27
CA ASN A 202 17.75 -9.84 15.27
C ASN A 202 16.83 -10.85 14.56
N GLU A 203 15.54 -10.80 14.80
CA GLU A 203 14.57 -11.69 14.13
C GLU A 203 14.49 -11.42 12.63
N ALA A 204 14.46 -10.15 12.23
CA ALA A 204 14.48 -9.77 10.82
C ALA A 204 15.72 -10.31 10.09
N LEU A 205 16.91 -10.21 10.72
CA LEU A 205 18.14 -10.76 10.16
C LEU A 205 18.07 -12.29 10.04
N ARG A 206 17.58 -13.00 11.08
CA ARG A 206 17.42 -14.47 11.02
C ARG A 206 16.49 -14.88 9.88
N ARG A 207 15.34 -14.23 9.73
CA ARG A 207 14.38 -14.53 8.65
C ARG A 207 14.98 -14.28 7.29
N TRP A 208 15.65 -13.14 7.12
CA TRP A 208 16.29 -12.81 5.86
C TRP A 208 17.36 -13.83 5.46
N LEU A 209 18.20 -14.28 6.41
CA LEU A 209 19.20 -15.35 6.16
C LEU A 209 18.54 -16.67 5.76
N ARG A 210 17.45 -17.06 6.45
CA ARG A 210 16.66 -18.25 6.12
C ARG A 210 16.04 -18.19 4.72
N HIS A 211 15.69 -17.01 4.25
CA HIS A 211 15.20 -16.76 2.89
C HIS A 211 16.33 -16.65 1.85
N GLY A 212 17.55 -17.03 2.19
CA GLY A 212 18.70 -17.04 1.28
C GLY A 212 19.41 -15.70 1.13
N GLY A 213 19.19 -14.77 2.04
CA GLY A 213 19.86 -13.48 2.08
C GLY A 213 21.38 -13.65 2.29
N LYS A 214 22.17 -12.86 1.56
CA LYS A 214 23.64 -12.98 1.57
C LYS A 214 24.26 -11.96 2.51
N PRO A 215 25.00 -12.38 3.59
CA PRO A 215 25.67 -11.48 4.51
C PRO A 215 26.55 -10.43 3.83
N ALA A 216 27.14 -10.76 2.68
CA ALA A 216 27.97 -9.85 1.90
C ALA A 216 27.22 -8.59 1.42
N ASP A 217 25.91 -8.69 1.18
CA ASP A 217 25.07 -7.55 0.76
C ASP A 217 24.93 -6.55 1.91
N LEU A 218 24.72 -7.03 3.14
CA LEU A 218 24.69 -6.20 4.33
C LEU A 218 26.05 -5.55 4.57
N MET A 219 27.14 -6.30 4.42
CA MET A 219 28.50 -5.77 4.62
C MET A 219 28.86 -4.67 3.62
N ARG A 220 28.36 -4.72 2.39
CA ARG A 220 28.51 -3.62 1.43
C ARG A 220 27.78 -2.36 1.93
N LEU A 221 26.56 -2.51 2.43
CA LEU A 221 25.77 -1.38 2.96
C LEU A 221 26.38 -0.80 4.23
N THR A 222 27.05 -1.59 5.08
CA THR A 222 27.72 -1.03 6.29
C THR A 222 28.89 -0.11 5.96
N LYS A 223 29.44 -0.11 4.74
CA LYS A 223 30.41 0.89 4.30
C LYS A 223 29.76 2.27 4.15
N ILE A 224 28.48 2.31 3.79
CA ILE A 224 27.69 3.54 3.66
C ILE A 224 27.06 3.91 5.00
N PHE A 225 26.66 2.93 5.79
CA PHE A 225 25.99 3.07 7.09
C PHE A 225 26.82 2.46 8.23
N PRO A 226 27.97 3.03 8.57
CA PRO A 226 28.93 2.41 9.50
C PRO A 226 28.39 2.21 10.91
N ALA A 227 27.41 3.01 11.35
CA ALA A 227 26.79 2.87 12.67
C ALA A 227 26.07 1.53 12.89
N ALA A 228 25.63 0.84 11.82
CA ALA A 228 25.02 -0.49 11.93
C ALA A 228 26.05 -1.61 12.14
N LYS A 229 27.31 -1.39 11.69
CA LYS A 229 28.31 -2.46 11.53
C LYS A 229 28.62 -3.24 12.81
N PRO A 230 28.87 -2.62 13.98
CA PRO A 230 29.27 -3.37 15.17
C PRO A 230 28.19 -4.36 15.63
N ALA A 231 26.94 -3.90 15.73
CA ALA A 231 25.83 -4.73 16.18
C ALA A 231 25.49 -5.81 15.16
N LEU A 232 25.50 -5.48 13.87
CA LEU A 232 25.21 -6.41 12.78
C LEU A 232 26.27 -7.53 12.73
N LEU A 233 27.57 -7.18 12.83
CA LEU A 233 28.65 -8.18 12.87
C LEU A 233 28.52 -9.10 14.07
N HIS A 234 28.28 -8.55 15.26
CA HIS A 234 28.09 -9.35 16.47
C HIS A 234 26.95 -10.36 16.29
N THR A 235 25.81 -9.92 15.79
CA THR A 235 24.67 -10.82 15.57
C THR A 235 24.97 -11.87 14.48
N LEU A 236 25.63 -11.49 13.38
CA LEU A 236 26.03 -12.45 12.34
C LEU A 236 26.98 -13.52 12.86
N GLN A 237 27.95 -13.17 13.73
CA GLN A 237 28.88 -14.14 14.36
C GLN A 237 28.18 -15.15 15.27
N VAL A 238 27.01 -14.78 15.82
CA VAL A 238 26.22 -15.69 16.66
C VAL A 238 25.31 -16.58 15.82
N LEU A 239 24.90 -16.12 14.62
CA LEU A 239 23.92 -16.81 13.78
C LEU A 239 24.54 -17.71 12.72
N LEU A 240 25.80 -17.55 12.36
CA LEU A 240 26.55 -18.29 11.35
C LEU A 240 27.58 -19.21 11.98
#